data_42a6735cda56e0920c65c1d004686878
#
_entry.id   42a6735cda56e0920c65c1d004686878
#
_cell.length_a   1.000
_cell.length_b   1.000
_cell.length_c   1.000
_cell.angle_alpha   90.00
_cell.angle_beta   90.00
_cell.angle_gamma   90.00
#
_symmetry.space_group_name_H-M   'P 1'
#
loop_
_entity.id
_entity.type
_entity.pdbx_description
1 polymer ?
#
loop_
_entity_poly.entity_id
_entity_poly.type
_entity_poly.pdbx_seq_one_letter_code
_entity_poly.pdbx_strand_id
1 'polypeptide(L)'
;MYRKKLLELRADLLLLTVAIAWGVTFLMVQEAIEKVPVYSFLFWRFLIATILMGIISYKFYDKINKQTIFYGFVLGTFLFSAFATQTFGLSYTKSSIVAFITGLNVILVPFFAYVIFKDHVRKMVFIGSIIAVIGLYLLTMSGRLTIGFGEALTLICSALFALQILFTDKYSKRVNVFMLVLFQFLTVTIYSLLFSLSLDEVTFNVDFNPTFLKAVIVTSLFATVYAFLVQTYMQQFTTPTKTAIIFTMEPVSAGVYGYFVGNEILTSIQILGAVFIIIAVLLAEVKLKKE
;
A
#
# COMPACT_ATOMS: atom_id res chain seq x y z
N MET A 1 9.52 29.62 2.58
CA MET A 1 8.29 29.18 1.89
C MET A 1 8.58 28.33 0.66
N TYR A 2 9.42 28.76 -0.29
CA TYR A 2 9.79 28.03 -1.52
C TYR A 2 10.38 26.61 -1.26
N ARG A 3 11.36 26.49 -0.35
CA ARG A 3 12.00 25.20 -0.01
C ARG A 3 11.03 24.16 0.55
N LYS A 4 10.02 24.60 1.34
CA LYS A 4 8.98 23.71 1.87
C LYS A 4 8.07 23.18 0.77
N LYS A 5 7.64 24.03 -0.18
CA LYS A 5 6.85 23.61 -1.34
C LYS A 5 7.60 22.63 -2.25
N LEU A 6 8.91 22.83 -2.44
CA LEU A 6 9.72 21.93 -3.25
C LEU A 6 9.87 20.55 -2.61
N LEU A 7 10.01 20.49 -1.27
CA LEU A 7 10.07 19.22 -0.53
C LEU A 7 8.72 18.47 -0.58
N GLU A 8 7.60 19.20 -0.44
CA GLU A 8 6.26 18.63 -0.56
C GLU A 8 6.03 18.04 -1.97
N LEU A 9 6.36 18.78 -3.03
CA LEU A 9 6.24 18.28 -4.42
C LEU A 9 7.14 17.05 -4.67
N ARG A 10 8.36 17.03 -4.15
CA ARG A 10 9.25 15.87 -4.26
C ARG A 10 8.67 14.66 -3.53
N ALA A 11 8.06 14.88 -2.36
CA ALA A 11 7.40 13.82 -1.62
C ALA A 11 6.23 13.23 -2.43
N ASP A 12 5.40 14.07 -3.02
CA ASP A 12 4.25 13.65 -3.81
C ASP A 12 4.67 12.87 -5.06
N LEU A 13 5.70 13.33 -5.78
CA LEU A 13 6.25 12.63 -6.95
C LEU A 13 6.85 11.26 -6.58
N LEU A 14 7.56 11.16 -5.45
CA LEU A 14 8.12 9.89 -4.98
C LEU A 14 7.01 8.94 -4.51
N LEU A 15 5.97 9.44 -3.83
CA LEU A 15 4.81 8.62 -3.46
C LEU A 15 4.04 8.11 -4.70
N LEU A 16 4.00 8.89 -5.77
CA LEU A 16 3.43 8.44 -7.05
C LEU A 16 4.19 7.23 -7.62
N THR A 17 5.53 7.22 -7.53
CA THR A 17 6.32 6.06 -7.97
C THR A 17 6.06 4.82 -7.11
N VAL A 18 5.71 4.99 -5.84
CA VAL A 18 5.26 3.88 -4.97
C VAL A 18 3.95 3.29 -5.47
N ALA A 19 2.95 4.13 -5.78
CA ALA A 19 1.67 3.70 -6.33
C ALA A 19 1.85 2.92 -7.65
N ILE A 20 2.75 3.40 -8.53
CA ILE A 20 3.08 2.71 -9.78
C ILE A 20 3.72 1.33 -9.50
N ALA A 21 4.67 1.26 -8.56
CA ALA A 21 5.32 0.01 -8.20
C ALA A 21 4.31 -1.03 -7.66
N TRP A 22 3.36 -0.61 -6.84
CA TRP A 22 2.33 -1.50 -6.33
C TRP A 22 1.37 -1.97 -7.43
N GLY A 23 0.89 -1.07 -8.27
CA GLY A 23 -0.05 -1.42 -9.35
C GLY A 23 0.51 -2.49 -10.30
N VAL A 24 1.79 -2.40 -10.67
CA VAL A 24 2.45 -3.38 -11.53
C VAL A 24 2.56 -4.77 -10.86
N THR A 25 2.60 -4.85 -9.53
CA THR A 25 2.87 -6.10 -8.81
C THR A 25 1.63 -6.93 -8.45
N PHE A 26 0.40 -6.40 -8.57
CA PHE A 26 -0.82 -7.14 -8.20
C PHE A 26 -0.98 -8.47 -8.93
N LEU A 27 -0.83 -8.43 -10.26
CA LEU A 27 -0.95 -9.64 -11.08
C LEU A 27 0.13 -10.67 -10.74
N MET A 28 1.37 -10.22 -10.50
CA MET A 28 2.47 -11.11 -10.11
C MET A 28 2.20 -11.81 -8.79
N VAL A 29 1.58 -11.11 -7.82
CA VAL A 29 1.18 -11.72 -6.54
C VAL A 29 0.08 -12.74 -6.77
N GLN A 30 -0.94 -12.42 -7.55
CA GLN A 30 -2.05 -13.33 -7.85
C GLN A 30 -1.54 -14.62 -8.48
N GLU A 31 -0.68 -14.55 -9.50
CA GLU A 31 -0.07 -15.71 -10.15
C GLU A 31 0.80 -16.55 -9.20
N ALA A 32 1.50 -15.91 -8.27
CA ALA A 32 2.36 -16.61 -7.32
C ALA A 32 1.56 -17.42 -6.30
N ILE A 33 0.44 -16.87 -5.78
CA ILE A 33 -0.37 -17.52 -4.75
C ILE A 33 -1.30 -18.61 -5.29
N GLU A 34 -1.43 -18.77 -6.60
CA GLU A 34 -2.09 -19.94 -7.21
C GLU A 34 -1.36 -21.26 -6.87
N LYS A 35 -0.05 -21.19 -6.65
CA LYS A 35 0.82 -22.33 -6.45
C LYS A 35 1.46 -22.39 -5.07
N VAL A 36 1.42 -21.29 -4.32
CA VAL A 36 2.09 -21.16 -3.02
C VAL A 36 1.10 -20.60 -2.01
N PRO A 37 0.98 -21.17 -0.80
CA PRO A 37 0.12 -20.65 0.25
C PRO A 37 0.43 -19.19 0.61
N VAL A 38 -0.60 -18.47 1.01
CA VAL A 38 -0.54 -17.02 1.22
C VAL A 38 0.51 -16.62 2.27
N TYR A 39 0.51 -17.28 3.43
CA TYR A 39 1.47 -16.92 4.49
C TYR A 39 2.90 -17.29 4.14
N SER A 40 3.12 -18.38 3.41
CA SER A 40 4.44 -18.77 2.89
C SER A 40 4.97 -17.74 1.90
N PHE A 41 4.11 -17.25 0.98
CA PHE A 41 4.47 -16.16 0.07
C PHE A 41 4.84 -14.88 0.83
N LEU A 42 4.03 -14.47 1.81
CA LEU A 42 4.29 -13.28 2.63
C LEU A 42 5.58 -13.45 3.45
N PHE A 43 5.82 -14.63 4.01
CA PHE A 43 7.05 -14.92 4.76
C PHE A 43 8.29 -14.69 3.89
N TRP A 44 8.39 -15.31 2.73
CA TRP A 44 9.56 -15.16 1.84
C TRP A 44 9.73 -13.72 1.35
N ARG A 45 8.65 -13.05 0.98
CA ARG A 45 8.65 -11.65 0.58
C ARG A 45 9.22 -10.75 1.68
N PHE A 46 8.71 -10.87 2.90
CA PHE A 46 9.10 -10.00 4.01
C PHE A 46 10.40 -10.42 4.67
N LEU A 47 10.79 -11.68 4.62
CA LEU A 47 12.12 -12.14 5.04
C LEU A 47 13.22 -11.46 4.21
N ILE A 48 13.11 -11.51 2.88
CA ILE A 48 14.06 -10.84 1.99
C ILE A 48 14.06 -9.32 2.26
N ALA A 49 12.88 -8.72 2.38
CA ALA A 49 12.75 -7.30 2.67
C ALA A 49 13.40 -6.91 4.03
N THR A 50 13.23 -7.74 5.06
CA THR A 50 13.82 -7.52 6.39
C THR A 50 15.34 -7.60 6.33
N ILE A 51 15.90 -8.60 5.65
CA ILE A 51 17.36 -8.75 5.48
C ILE A 51 17.93 -7.54 4.75
N LEU A 52 17.33 -7.15 3.63
CA LEU A 52 17.77 -5.99 2.85
C LEU A 52 17.67 -4.70 3.66
N MET A 53 16.56 -4.51 4.38
CA MET A 53 16.37 -3.34 5.23
C MET A 53 17.36 -3.31 6.40
N GLY A 54 17.70 -4.48 6.97
CA GLY A 54 18.78 -4.62 7.96
C GLY A 54 20.13 -4.14 7.41
N ILE A 55 20.49 -4.57 6.19
CA ILE A 55 21.73 -4.13 5.53
C ILE A 55 21.70 -2.62 5.25
N ILE A 56 20.62 -2.11 4.68
CA ILE A 56 20.47 -0.67 4.38
C ILE A 56 20.56 0.18 5.64
N SER A 57 20.04 -0.33 6.74
CA SER A 57 19.87 0.41 8.00
C SER A 57 21.07 0.30 8.95
N TYR A 58 22.14 -0.44 8.61
CA TYR A 58 23.23 -0.76 9.54
C TYR A 58 23.86 0.47 10.23
N LYS A 59 23.93 1.61 9.52
CA LYS A 59 24.46 2.88 10.03
C LYS A 59 23.59 3.55 11.09
N PHE A 60 22.36 3.07 11.29
CA PHE A 60 21.38 3.66 12.20
C PHE A 60 21.05 2.76 13.39
N TYR A 61 21.78 1.67 13.61
CA TYR A 61 21.53 0.74 14.72
C TYR A 61 21.68 1.40 16.09
N ASP A 62 22.51 2.44 16.20
CA ASP A 62 22.62 3.29 17.39
C ASP A 62 21.33 4.06 17.73
N LYS A 63 20.41 4.20 16.78
CA LYS A 63 19.11 4.87 16.95
C LYS A 63 17.98 3.93 17.42
N ILE A 64 18.29 2.65 17.68
CA ILE A 64 17.31 1.70 18.21
C ILE A 64 16.96 2.11 19.64
N ASN A 65 15.66 2.24 19.91
CA ASN A 65 15.13 2.47 21.24
C ASN A 65 13.77 1.77 21.39
N LYS A 66 13.26 1.67 22.63
CA LYS A 66 11.99 1.00 22.92
C LYS A 66 10.81 1.57 22.12
N GLN A 67 10.81 2.88 21.88
CA GLN A 67 9.76 3.55 21.12
C GLN A 67 9.78 3.15 19.64
N THR A 68 10.98 3.06 19.04
CA THR A 68 11.15 2.60 17.66
C THR A 68 10.65 1.16 17.48
N ILE A 69 11.00 0.27 18.42
CA ILE A 69 10.55 -1.13 18.40
C ILE A 69 9.02 -1.20 18.52
N PHE A 70 8.45 -0.48 19.49
CA PHE A 70 7.00 -0.47 19.71
C PHE A 70 6.23 0.10 18.50
N TYR A 71 6.70 1.21 17.91
CA TYR A 71 6.07 1.79 16.73
C TYR A 71 6.20 0.88 15.50
N GLY A 72 7.36 0.25 15.31
CA GLY A 72 7.56 -0.74 14.26
C GLY A 72 6.66 -1.95 14.43
N PHE A 73 6.48 -2.45 15.66
CA PHE A 73 5.55 -3.52 15.97
C PHE A 73 4.11 -3.16 15.64
N VAL A 74 3.63 -1.98 16.06
CA VAL A 74 2.25 -1.53 15.75
C VAL A 74 2.02 -1.39 14.24
N LEU A 75 2.96 -0.72 13.52
CA LEU A 75 2.87 -0.59 12.07
C LEU A 75 2.97 -1.95 11.36
N GLY A 76 3.84 -2.83 11.86
CA GLY A 76 3.99 -4.18 11.31
C GLY A 76 2.75 -5.04 11.51
N THR A 77 2.04 -4.88 12.63
CA THR A 77 0.76 -5.56 12.88
C THR A 77 -0.32 -5.10 11.89
N PHE A 78 -0.48 -3.78 11.70
CA PHE A 78 -1.40 -3.28 10.67
C PHE A 78 -1.01 -3.78 9.28
N LEU A 79 0.27 -3.73 8.96
CA LEU A 79 0.79 -4.12 7.65
C LEU A 79 0.61 -5.62 7.39
N PHE A 80 0.95 -6.48 8.34
CA PHE A 80 0.72 -7.92 8.22
C PHE A 80 -0.77 -8.23 8.00
N SER A 81 -1.63 -7.68 8.86
CA SER A 81 -3.07 -7.92 8.77
C SER A 81 -3.65 -7.41 7.45
N ALA A 82 -3.17 -6.25 6.94
CA ALA A 82 -3.57 -5.72 5.66
C ALA A 82 -3.12 -6.62 4.50
N PHE A 83 -1.85 -7.04 4.47
CA PHE A 83 -1.36 -7.92 3.40
C PHE A 83 -1.98 -9.32 3.47
N ALA A 84 -2.19 -9.89 4.65
CA ALA A 84 -2.85 -11.18 4.80
C ALA A 84 -4.28 -11.11 4.22
N THR A 85 -5.09 -10.15 4.65
CA THR A 85 -6.47 -9.99 4.17
C THR A 85 -6.53 -9.62 2.68
N GLN A 86 -5.59 -8.81 2.16
CA GLN A 86 -5.50 -8.50 0.74
C GLN A 86 -5.15 -9.73 -0.09
N THR A 87 -4.13 -10.48 0.33
CA THR A 87 -3.63 -11.62 -0.43
C THR A 87 -4.64 -12.76 -0.40
N PHE A 88 -5.33 -13.00 0.71
CA PHE A 88 -6.49 -13.89 0.72
C PHE A 88 -7.63 -13.36 -0.15
N GLY A 89 -7.90 -12.06 -0.16
CA GLY A 89 -8.87 -11.46 -1.08
C GLY A 89 -8.58 -11.83 -2.53
N LEU A 90 -7.31 -11.78 -2.96
CA LEU A 90 -6.86 -12.17 -4.30
C LEU A 90 -7.12 -13.64 -4.63
N SER A 91 -7.20 -14.54 -3.64
CA SER A 91 -7.53 -15.95 -3.85
C SER A 91 -9.02 -16.18 -4.13
N TYR A 92 -9.89 -15.22 -3.77
CA TYR A 92 -11.34 -15.37 -3.88
C TYR A 92 -11.99 -14.45 -4.91
N THR A 93 -11.31 -13.37 -5.32
CA THR A 93 -11.86 -12.42 -6.30
C THR A 93 -10.78 -11.85 -7.22
N LYS A 94 -11.18 -11.15 -8.27
CA LYS A 94 -10.27 -10.62 -9.29
C LYS A 94 -9.37 -9.52 -8.71
N SER A 95 -8.12 -9.47 -9.19
CA SER A 95 -7.13 -8.46 -8.78
C SER A 95 -7.63 -7.02 -8.96
N SER A 96 -8.39 -6.74 -10.03
CA SER A 96 -9.02 -5.44 -10.26
C SER A 96 -10.03 -5.04 -9.17
N ILE A 97 -10.81 -6.00 -8.65
CA ILE A 97 -11.77 -5.77 -7.56
C ILE A 97 -11.01 -5.54 -6.25
N VAL A 98 -9.97 -6.34 -5.98
CA VAL A 98 -9.12 -6.16 -4.80
C VAL A 98 -8.44 -4.79 -4.83
N ALA A 99 -7.87 -4.38 -5.96
CA ALA A 99 -7.26 -3.06 -6.12
C ALA A 99 -8.26 -1.92 -5.88
N PHE A 100 -9.49 -2.04 -6.41
CA PHE A 100 -10.56 -1.07 -6.16
C PHE A 100 -10.90 -0.94 -4.68
N ILE A 101 -11.20 -2.04 -4.02
CA ILE A 101 -11.65 -2.04 -2.62
C ILE A 101 -10.50 -1.60 -1.71
N THR A 102 -9.26 -2.01 -1.97
CA THR A 102 -8.08 -1.50 -1.25
C THR A 102 -7.96 0.01 -1.40
N GLY A 103 -8.17 0.54 -2.60
CA GLY A 103 -8.15 1.98 -2.88
C GLY A 103 -9.20 2.80 -2.12
N LEU A 104 -10.25 2.18 -1.55
CA LEU A 104 -11.22 2.87 -0.68
C LEU A 104 -10.58 3.43 0.61
N ASN A 105 -9.32 3.06 0.92
CA ASN A 105 -8.54 3.70 1.98
C ASN A 105 -8.50 5.24 1.82
N VAL A 106 -8.65 5.75 0.60
CA VAL A 106 -8.70 7.20 0.29
C VAL A 106 -9.81 7.95 1.04
N ILE A 107 -10.94 7.30 1.31
CA ILE A 107 -12.01 7.83 2.14
C ILE A 107 -11.79 7.50 3.62
N LEU A 108 -11.26 6.31 3.93
CA LEU A 108 -11.07 5.86 5.31
C LEU A 108 -9.97 6.65 6.02
N VAL A 109 -8.91 7.05 5.33
CA VAL A 109 -7.81 7.85 5.91
C VAL A 109 -8.31 9.18 6.49
N PRO A 110 -8.99 10.07 5.74
CA PRO A 110 -9.51 11.32 6.33
C PRO A 110 -10.57 11.07 7.41
N PHE A 111 -11.40 10.04 7.27
CA PHE A 111 -12.36 9.67 8.29
C PHE A 111 -11.67 9.27 9.61
N PHE A 112 -10.71 8.34 9.56
CA PHE A 112 -9.96 7.93 10.75
C PHE A 112 -9.07 9.05 11.31
N ALA A 113 -8.49 9.93 10.46
CA ALA A 113 -7.75 11.10 10.90
C ALA A 113 -8.62 12.00 11.79
N TYR A 114 -9.87 12.25 11.37
CA TYR A 114 -10.81 13.03 12.16
C TYR A 114 -11.27 12.30 13.45
N VAL A 115 -11.66 11.03 13.34
CA VAL A 115 -12.22 10.28 14.47
C VAL A 115 -11.16 10.00 15.55
N ILE A 116 -9.97 9.53 15.16
CA ILE A 116 -8.93 9.05 16.08
C ILE A 116 -8.07 10.22 16.58
N PHE A 117 -7.64 11.12 15.68
CA PHE A 117 -6.67 12.15 16.00
C PHE A 117 -7.27 13.55 16.10
N LYS A 118 -8.56 13.73 15.73
CA LYS A 118 -9.23 15.03 15.61
C LYS A 118 -8.53 15.97 14.64
N ASP A 119 -7.79 15.42 13.67
CA ASP A 119 -7.09 16.19 12.66
C ASP A 119 -8.10 16.86 11.72
N HIS A 120 -7.90 18.15 11.44
CA HIS A 120 -8.74 18.87 10.50
C HIS A 120 -8.37 18.49 9.06
N VAL A 121 -9.35 18.01 8.30
CA VAL A 121 -9.16 17.64 6.88
C VAL A 121 -9.60 18.81 6.00
N ARG A 122 -8.72 19.25 5.09
CA ARG A 122 -9.03 20.32 4.14
C ARG A 122 -10.19 19.93 3.23
N LYS A 123 -11.10 20.86 2.95
CA LYS A 123 -12.29 20.62 2.10
C LYS A 123 -11.94 20.08 0.71
N MET A 124 -10.88 20.62 0.08
CA MET A 124 -10.45 20.17 -1.26
C MET A 124 -9.95 18.73 -1.24
N VAL A 125 -9.28 18.31 -0.19
CA VAL A 125 -8.81 16.94 0.00
C VAL A 125 -10.00 15.99 0.19
N PHE A 126 -11.01 16.39 0.94
CA PHE A 126 -12.24 15.61 1.12
C PHE A 126 -13.02 15.46 -0.21
N ILE A 127 -13.18 16.54 -0.97
CA ILE A 127 -13.79 16.50 -2.31
C ILE A 127 -12.98 15.61 -3.24
N GLY A 128 -11.64 15.72 -3.23
CA GLY A 128 -10.75 14.86 -3.99
C GLY A 128 -10.94 13.38 -3.64
N SER A 129 -11.10 13.03 -2.36
CA SER A 129 -11.37 11.65 -1.94
C SER A 129 -12.67 11.10 -2.51
N ILE A 130 -13.74 11.90 -2.56
CA ILE A 130 -15.02 11.48 -3.17
C ILE A 130 -14.85 11.26 -4.68
N ILE A 131 -14.19 12.20 -5.37
CA ILE A 131 -13.92 12.08 -6.82
C ILE A 131 -13.04 10.85 -7.11
N ALA A 132 -12.05 10.57 -6.27
CA ALA A 132 -11.21 9.39 -6.38
C ALA A 132 -12.03 8.09 -6.29
N VAL A 133 -12.98 8.00 -5.35
CA VAL A 133 -13.87 6.82 -5.22
C VAL A 133 -14.74 6.62 -6.45
N ILE A 134 -15.29 7.71 -7.00
CA ILE A 134 -16.05 7.62 -8.26
C ILE A 134 -15.13 7.13 -9.40
N GLY A 135 -13.92 7.67 -9.49
CA GLY A 135 -12.92 7.25 -10.47
C GLY A 135 -12.51 5.77 -10.31
N LEU A 136 -12.27 5.33 -9.07
CA LEU A 136 -11.98 3.93 -8.75
C LEU A 136 -13.13 3.01 -9.17
N TYR A 137 -14.38 3.40 -8.89
CA TYR A 137 -15.56 2.65 -9.30
C TYR A 137 -15.64 2.50 -10.82
N LEU A 138 -15.50 3.59 -11.57
CA LEU A 138 -15.56 3.58 -13.03
C LEU A 138 -14.39 2.80 -13.65
N LEU A 139 -13.18 2.87 -13.04
CA LEU A 139 -12.01 2.17 -13.57
C LEU A 139 -12.09 0.66 -13.40
N THR A 140 -12.67 0.18 -12.32
CA THR A 140 -12.57 -1.23 -11.91
C THR A 140 -13.88 -2.00 -12.05
N MET A 141 -15.02 -1.32 -12.07
CA MET A 141 -16.33 -1.95 -12.13
C MET A 141 -16.88 -2.04 -13.56
N SER A 142 -16.82 -3.24 -14.12
CA SER A 142 -17.52 -3.60 -15.36
C SER A 142 -18.82 -4.40 -15.10
N GLY A 143 -19.36 -4.42 -13.87
CA GLY A 143 -20.53 -5.25 -13.54
C GLY A 143 -21.04 -5.11 -12.10
N ARG A 144 -21.78 -6.10 -11.63
CA ARG A 144 -22.48 -6.09 -10.33
C ARG A 144 -21.47 -6.20 -9.18
N LEU A 145 -21.57 -5.29 -8.20
CA LEU A 145 -20.95 -5.44 -6.88
C LEU A 145 -21.71 -6.52 -6.08
N THR A 146 -21.15 -7.70 -6.01
CA THR A 146 -21.56 -8.70 -5.02
C THR A 146 -20.50 -8.69 -3.92
N ILE A 147 -20.89 -8.48 -2.67
CA ILE A 147 -19.96 -8.55 -1.54
C ILE A 147 -19.87 -10.03 -1.16
N GLY A 148 -18.87 -10.71 -1.70
CA GLY A 148 -18.47 -12.05 -1.29
C GLY A 148 -17.42 -12.02 -0.18
N PHE A 149 -16.88 -13.20 0.14
CA PHE A 149 -15.86 -13.34 1.20
C PHE A 149 -14.55 -12.60 0.86
N GLY A 150 -14.12 -12.66 -0.42
CA GLY A 150 -12.92 -11.95 -0.89
C GLY A 150 -13.03 -10.43 -0.77
N GLU A 151 -14.18 -9.88 -1.15
CA GLU A 151 -14.48 -8.46 -1.04
C GLU A 151 -14.55 -8.00 0.42
N ALA A 152 -15.14 -8.81 1.30
CA ALA A 152 -15.18 -8.51 2.73
C ALA A 152 -13.79 -8.48 3.36
N LEU A 153 -12.92 -9.45 3.04
CA LEU A 153 -11.51 -9.44 3.47
C LEU A 153 -10.77 -8.19 2.96
N THR A 154 -11.03 -7.81 1.72
CA THR A 154 -10.37 -6.64 1.11
C THR A 154 -10.88 -5.31 1.71
N LEU A 155 -12.12 -5.23 2.17
CA LEU A 155 -12.61 -4.08 2.94
C LEU A 155 -11.87 -3.94 4.28
N ILE A 156 -11.62 -5.04 4.97
CA ILE A 156 -10.79 -5.05 6.20
C ILE A 156 -9.37 -4.59 5.86
N CYS A 157 -8.78 -5.10 4.78
CA CYS A 157 -7.48 -4.67 4.27
C CYS A 157 -7.44 -3.15 4.05
N SER A 158 -8.44 -2.57 3.38
CA SER A 158 -8.51 -1.13 3.13
C SER A 158 -8.50 -0.31 4.42
N ALA A 159 -9.23 -0.74 5.45
CA ALA A 159 -9.23 -0.10 6.76
C ALA A 159 -7.86 -0.21 7.47
N LEU A 160 -7.22 -1.37 7.38
CA LEU A 160 -5.90 -1.61 7.98
C LEU A 160 -4.80 -0.79 7.29
N PHE A 161 -4.82 -0.66 5.96
CA PHE A 161 -3.91 0.24 5.26
C PHE A 161 -4.17 1.70 5.60
N ALA A 162 -5.44 2.12 5.76
CA ALA A 162 -5.75 3.47 6.20
C ALA A 162 -5.15 3.78 7.58
N LEU A 163 -5.24 2.85 8.53
CA LEU A 163 -4.59 2.96 9.84
C LEU A 163 -3.06 2.97 9.70
N GLN A 164 -2.48 2.08 8.90
CA GLN A 164 -1.03 2.05 8.65
C GLN A 164 -0.53 3.39 8.11
N ILE A 165 -1.21 3.99 7.13
CA ILE A 165 -0.85 5.31 6.57
C ILE A 165 -0.90 6.39 7.65
N LEU A 166 -1.95 6.43 8.47
CA LEU A 166 -2.13 7.41 9.54
C LEU A 166 -1.07 7.29 10.63
N PHE A 167 -0.83 6.09 11.12
CA PHE A 167 0.16 5.86 12.17
C PHE A 167 1.59 6.02 11.63
N THR A 168 1.86 5.72 10.36
CA THR A 168 3.15 6.01 9.70
C THR A 168 3.42 7.52 9.73
N ASP A 169 2.45 8.36 9.41
CA ASP A 169 2.60 9.83 9.50
C ASP A 169 2.99 10.30 10.91
N LYS A 170 2.34 9.75 11.94
CA LYS A 170 2.61 10.14 13.33
C LYS A 170 3.95 9.61 13.85
N TYR A 171 4.29 8.36 13.52
CA TYR A 171 5.46 7.67 14.09
C TYR A 171 6.76 8.02 13.35
N SER A 172 6.72 8.20 12.03
CA SER A 172 7.90 8.55 11.24
C SER A 172 8.54 9.88 11.65
N LYS A 173 7.77 10.79 12.24
CA LYS A 173 8.23 12.09 12.76
C LYS A 173 8.89 12.01 14.14
N ARG A 174 8.81 10.85 14.82
CA ARG A 174 9.25 10.69 16.23
C ARG A 174 10.48 9.82 16.39
N VAL A 175 10.75 8.96 15.41
CA VAL A 175 11.85 8.00 15.46
C VAL A 175 12.60 7.94 14.13
N ASN A 176 13.74 7.25 14.11
CA ASN A 176 14.49 7.07 12.87
C ASN A 176 13.69 6.20 11.88
N VAL A 177 13.48 6.70 10.66
CA VAL A 177 12.66 6.05 9.60
C VAL A 177 13.22 4.68 9.22
N PHE A 178 14.55 4.55 9.09
CA PHE A 178 15.16 3.28 8.67
C PHE A 178 14.91 2.18 9.70
N MET A 179 15.06 2.51 10.98
CA MET A 179 14.79 1.58 12.07
C MET A 179 13.29 1.29 12.19
N LEU A 180 12.43 2.28 11.98
CA LEU A 180 10.97 2.10 12.00
C LEU A 180 10.54 1.08 10.94
N VAL A 181 11.01 1.23 9.69
CA VAL A 181 10.70 0.32 8.58
C VAL A 181 11.29 -1.07 8.82
N LEU A 182 12.52 -1.16 9.37
CA LEU A 182 13.13 -2.44 9.72
C LEU A 182 12.26 -3.22 10.72
N PHE A 183 11.85 -2.60 11.83
CA PHE A 183 11.01 -3.27 12.84
C PHE A 183 9.59 -3.55 12.33
N GLN A 184 9.05 -2.72 11.44
CA GLN A 184 7.79 -2.99 10.76
C GLN A 184 7.90 -4.28 9.92
N PHE A 185 8.93 -4.44 9.10
CA PHE A 185 9.13 -5.63 8.28
C PHE A 185 9.46 -6.87 9.12
N LEU A 186 10.29 -6.72 10.15
CA LEU A 186 10.59 -7.80 11.08
C LEU A 186 9.31 -8.36 11.73
N THR A 187 8.40 -7.48 12.13
CA THR A 187 7.10 -7.87 12.71
C THR A 187 6.26 -8.65 11.70
N VAL A 188 6.18 -8.17 10.44
CA VAL A 188 5.45 -8.87 9.37
C VAL A 188 6.08 -10.25 9.11
N THR A 189 7.42 -10.32 9.06
CA THR A 189 8.14 -11.60 8.86
C THR A 189 7.84 -12.60 9.96
N ILE A 190 7.86 -12.16 11.22
CA ILE A 190 7.56 -13.03 12.38
C ILE A 190 6.12 -13.55 12.31
N TYR A 191 5.14 -12.66 12.09
CA TYR A 191 3.75 -13.08 11.97
C TYR A 191 3.55 -14.02 10.78
N SER A 192 4.09 -13.67 9.60
CA SER A 192 3.99 -14.54 8.42
C SER A 192 4.61 -15.92 8.67
N LEU A 193 5.75 -15.99 9.36
CA LEU A 193 6.36 -17.25 9.74
C LEU A 193 5.47 -18.06 10.70
N LEU A 194 4.97 -17.45 11.77
CA LEU A 194 4.13 -18.11 12.76
C LEU A 194 2.84 -18.67 12.12
N PHE A 195 2.17 -17.86 11.30
CA PHE A 195 0.95 -18.29 10.60
C PHE A 195 1.24 -19.34 9.52
N SER A 196 2.35 -19.20 8.78
CA SER A 196 2.77 -20.17 7.79
C SER A 196 3.09 -21.52 8.40
N LEU A 197 3.83 -21.57 9.51
CA LEU A 197 4.13 -22.82 10.22
C LEU A 197 2.89 -23.48 10.86
N SER A 198 1.87 -22.68 11.18
CA SER A 198 0.66 -23.16 11.84
C SER A 198 -0.44 -23.60 10.88
N LEU A 199 -0.51 -22.99 9.69
CA LEU A 199 -1.65 -23.11 8.77
C LEU A 199 -1.26 -23.55 7.35
N ASP A 200 0.00 -23.31 6.93
CA ASP A 200 0.52 -23.77 5.65
C ASP A 200 1.36 -25.03 5.85
N GLU A 201 1.22 -26.02 4.97
CA GLU A 201 1.98 -27.29 5.09
C GLU A 201 3.40 -27.21 4.52
N VAL A 202 3.75 -26.12 3.80
CA VAL A 202 4.92 -26.09 2.89
C VAL A 202 5.84 -24.86 3.06
N THR A 203 5.89 -24.25 4.24
CA THR A 203 6.63 -23.00 4.49
C THR A 203 8.06 -22.98 3.91
N PHE A 204 8.82 -24.03 4.15
CA PHE A 204 10.22 -24.17 3.69
C PHE A 204 10.37 -25.06 2.45
N ASN A 205 9.32 -25.84 2.10
CA ASN A 205 9.30 -26.72 0.92
C ASN A 205 8.50 -26.10 -0.24
N VAL A 206 8.51 -24.78 -0.34
CA VAL A 206 7.86 -24.06 -1.44
C VAL A 206 8.57 -24.43 -2.75
N ASP A 207 7.79 -24.66 -3.81
CA ASP A 207 8.34 -24.81 -5.15
C ASP A 207 8.89 -23.44 -5.62
N PHE A 208 10.21 -23.31 -5.64
CA PHE A 208 10.94 -22.13 -6.12
C PHE A 208 10.94 -22.03 -7.64
N ASN A 209 9.78 -22.17 -8.26
CA ASN A 209 9.64 -21.98 -9.71
C ASN A 209 9.88 -20.53 -10.13
N PRO A 210 10.17 -20.29 -11.45
CA PRO A 210 10.49 -18.95 -11.95
C PRO A 210 9.41 -17.89 -11.66
N THR A 211 8.12 -18.26 -11.67
CA THR A 211 7.00 -17.36 -11.40
C THR A 211 7.05 -16.88 -9.95
N PHE A 212 7.19 -17.80 -9.00
CA PHE A 212 7.31 -17.48 -7.58
C PHE A 212 8.57 -16.64 -7.29
N LEU A 213 9.74 -17.05 -7.80
CA LEU A 213 11.00 -16.31 -7.59
C LEU A 213 10.90 -14.89 -8.13
N LYS A 214 10.39 -14.71 -9.35
CA LYS A 214 10.16 -13.39 -9.94
C LYS A 214 9.24 -12.54 -9.05
N ALA A 215 8.10 -13.09 -8.65
CA ALA A 215 7.13 -12.39 -7.81
C ALA A 215 7.75 -11.99 -6.46
N VAL A 216 8.40 -12.91 -5.75
CA VAL A 216 9.01 -12.64 -4.44
C VAL A 216 10.12 -11.60 -4.55
N ILE A 217 11.04 -11.71 -5.53
CA ILE A 217 12.15 -10.76 -5.69
C ILE A 217 11.62 -9.38 -6.04
N VAL A 218 10.76 -9.28 -7.05
CA VAL A 218 10.23 -7.98 -7.51
C VAL A 218 9.41 -7.31 -6.42
N THR A 219 8.52 -8.05 -5.75
CA THR A 219 7.69 -7.48 -4.69
C THR A 219 8.51 -7.12 -3.45
N SER A 220 9.53 -7.91 -3.08
CA SER A 220 10.42 -7.58 -1.96
C SER A 220 11.19 -6.29 -2.20
N LEU A 221 11.79 -6.13 -3.39
CA LEU A 221 12.62 -4.97 -3.72
C LEU A 221 11.79 -3.71 -3.93
N PHE A 222 10.83 -3.75 -4.86
CA PHE A 222 10.13 -2.56 -5.33
C PHE A 222 8.85 -2.29 -4.55
N ALA A 223 8.00 -3.29 -4.35
CA ALA A 223 6.72 -3.11 -3.67
C ALA A 223 6.82 -3.23 -2.13
N THR A 224 7.98 -3.55 -1.57
CA THR A 224 8.19 -3.62 -0.12
C THR A 224 9.32 -2.68 0.31
N VAL A 225 10.59 -3.01 0.09
CA VAL A 225 11.71 -2.20 0.60
C VAL A 225 11.64 -0.77 0.06
N TYR A 226 11.64 -0.60 -1.25
CA TYR A 226 11.57 0.72 -1.87
C TYR A 226 10.29 1.45 -1.47
N ALA A 227 9.14 0.81 -1.66
CA ALA A 227 7.84 1.45 -1.46
C ALA A 227 7.64 1.94 -0.02
N PHE A 228 7.84 1.07 0.98
CA PHE A 228 7.61 1.47 2.38
C PHE A 228 8.69 2.39 2.95
N LEU A 229 9.94 2.28 2.48
CA LEU A 229 10.99 3.24 2.85
C LEU A 229 10.65 4.62 2.30
N VAL A 230 10.30 4.72 1.02
CA VAL A 230 9.89 5.98 0.39
C VAL A 230 8.61 6.51 1.04
N GLN A 231 7.58 5.68 1.22
CA GLN A 231 6.35 6.07 1.90
C GLN A 231 6.65 6.67 3.28
N THR A 232 7.34 5.91 4.14
CA THR A 232 7.59 6.32 5.53
C THR A 232 8.42 7.60 5.60
N TYR A 233 9.41 7.76 4.73
CA TYR A 233 10.24 8.95 4.69
C TYR A 233 9.50 10.16 4.11
N MET A 234 8.75 9.99 3.03
CA MET A 234 8.08 11.09 2.33
C MET A 234 6.82 11.58 3.05
N GLN A 235 6.13 10.71 3.80
CA GLN A 235 5.00 11.12 4.62
C GLN A 235 5.36 12.16 5.69
N GLN A 236 6.62 12.33 6.05
CA GLN A 236 7.06 13.42 6.92
C GLN A 236 6.85 14.82 6.30
N PHE A 237 6.74 14.90 4.97
CA PHE A 237 6.69 16.15 4.21
C PHE A 237 5.32 16.43 3.57
N THR A 238 4.39 15.50 3.68
CA THR A 238 3.01 15.62 3.17
C THR A 238 1.99 15.20 4.23
N THR A 239 0.71 15.11 3.88
CA THR A 239 -0.35 14.67 4.79
C THR A 239 -0.79 13.24 4.49
N PRO A 240 -1.26 12.48 5.49
CA PRO A 240 -1.73 11.10 5.27
C PRO A 240 -2.88 11.03 4.26
N THR A 241 -3.82 11.98 4.30
CA THR A 241 -4.94 12.01 3.36
C THR A 241 -4.48 12.27 1.93
N LYS A 242 -3.50 13.17 1.72
CA LYS A 242 -2.92 13.43 0.41
C LYS A 242 -2.16 12.21 -0.10
N THR A 243 -1.42 11.51 0.78
CA THR A 243 -0.77 10.24 0.47
C THR A 243 -1.78 9.20 -0.02
N ALA A 244 -2.91 9.04 0.68
CA ALA A 244 -3.95 8.11 0.29
C ALA A 244 -4.56 8.43 -1.09
N ILE A 245 -4.75 9.73 -1.42
CA ILE A 245 -5.21 10.12 -2.75
C ILE A 245 -4.16 9.79 -3.83
N ILE A 246 -2.87 10.05 -3.58
CA ILE A 246 -1.81 9.71 -4.53
C ILE A 246 -1.79 8.19 -4.77
N PHE A 247 -2.03 7.38 -3.74
CA PHE A 247 -2.05 5.92 -3.86
C PHE A 247 -3.22 5.39 -4.68
N THR A 248 -4.29 6.18 -4.95
CA THR A 248 -5.31 5.78 -5.92
C THR A 248 -4.81 5.69 -7.37
N MET A 249 -3.58 6.15 -7.63
CA MET A 249 -2.91 5.87 -8.90
C MET A 249 -2.46 4.40 -9.07
N GLU A 250 -2.49 3.59 -8.02
CA GLU A 250 -2.17 2.16 -8.05
C GLU A 250 -3.04 1.38 -9.05
N PRO A 251 -4.39 1.39 -8.99
CA PRO A 251 -5.21 0.72 -9.99
C PRO A 251 -5.11 1.34 -11.39
N VAL A 252 -4.78 2.65 -11.51
CA VAL A 252 -4.52 3.28 -12.82
C VAL A 252 -3.26 2.69 -13.44
N SER A 253 -2.19 2.56 -12.67
CA SER A 253 -0.92 1.97 -13.14
C SER A 253 -1.08 0.47 -13.44
N ALA A 254 -1.91 -0.26 -12.68
CA ALA A 254 -2.27 -1.64 -12.97
C ALA A 254 -2.97 -1.77 -14.33
N GLY A 255 -3.95 -0.89 -14.61
CA GLY A 255 -4.65 -0.85 -15.90
C GLY A 255 -3.72 -0.51 -17.08
N VAL A 256 -2.81 0.46 -16.90
CA VAL A 256 -1.81 0.79 -17.91
C VAL A 256 -0.87 -0.38 -18.17
N TYR A 257 -0.40 -1.04 -17.12
CA TYR A 257 0.45 -2.23 -17.24
C TYR A 257 -0.28 -3.37 -17.95
N GLY A 258 -1.55 -3.64 -17.59
CA GLY A 258 -2.41 -4.62 -18.25
C GLY A 258 -2.58 -4.36 -19.75
N TYR A 259 -2.75 -3.08 -20.14
CA TYR A 259 -2.85 -2.69 -21.54
C TYR A 259 -1.56 -2.98 -22.33
N PHE A 260 -0.39 -2.57 -21.82
CA PHE A 260 0.88 -2.71 -22.56
C PHE A 260 1.48 -4.13 -22.49
N VAL A 261 1.28 -4.85 -21.39
CA VAL A 261 1.92 -6.16 -21.14
C VAL A 261 0.94 -7.31 -21.22
N GLY A 262 -0.30 -7.10 -20.73
CA GLY A 262 -1.36 -8.10 -20.73
C GLY A 262 -2.26 -8.07 -21.97
N ASN A 263 -2.01 -7.16 -22.94
CA ASN A 263 -2.88 -6.93 -24.11
C ASN A 263 -4.36 -6.66 -23.73
N GLU A 264 -4.62 -6.09 -22.54
CA GLU A 264 -5.94 -5.75 -22.09
C GLU A 264 -6.42 -4.45 -22.75
N ILE A 265 -7.65 -4.44 -23.29
CA ILE A 265 -8.23 -3.23 -23.88
C ILE A 265 -9.02 -2.51 -22.80
N LEU A 266 -8.62 -1.30 -22.47
CA LEU A 266 -9.38 -0.44 -21.56
C LEU A 266 -10.62 0.12 -22.25
N THR A 267 -11.77 -0.04 -21.62
CA THR A 267 -13.02 0.56 -22.08
C THR A 267 -13.03 2.07 -21.88
N SER A 268 -13.88 2.80 -22.63
CA SER A 268 -14.02 4.25 -22.44
C SER A 268 -14.43 4.65 -21.02
N ILE A 269 -15.20 3.80 -20.32
CA ILE A 269 -15.59 4.02 -18.92
C ILE A 269 -14.39 3.89 -17.98
N GLN A 270 -13.52 2.91 -18.23
CA GLN A 270 -12.28 2.74 -17.45
C GLN A 270 -11.32 3.91 -17.64
N ILE A 271 -11.17 4.40 -18.88
CA ILE A 271 -10.38 5.60 -19.17
C ILE A 271 -10.95 6.82 -18.45
N LEU A 272 -12.28 7.00 -18.45
CA LEU A 272 -12.92 8.08 -17.70
C LEU A 272 -12.67 7.97 -16.19
N GLY A 273 -12.69 6.74 -15.64
CA GLY A 273 -12.33 6.48 -14.25
C GLY A 273 -10.89 6.88 -13.92
N ALA A 274 -9.93 6.54 -14.78
CA ALA A 274 -8.53 6.95 -14.63
C ALA A 274 -8.38 8.49 -14.65
N VAL A 275 -9.11 9.17 -15.53
CA VAL A 275 -9.12 10.66 -15.58
C VAL A 275 -9.66 11.26 -14.29
N PHE A 276 -10.73 10.70 -13.69
CA PHE A 276 -11.26 11.17 -12.40
C PHE A 276 -10.25 10.99 -11.27
N ILE A 277 -9.51 9.89 -11.23
CA ILE A 277 -8.44 9.66 -10.25
C ILE A 277 -7.34 10.71 -10.41
N ILE A 278 -6.89 11.00 -11.63
CA ILE A 278 -5.88 12.03 -11.90
C ILE A 278 -6.38 13.41 -11.45
N ILE A 279 -7.64 13.75 -11.74
CA ILE A 279 -8.26 14.99 -11.26
C ILE A 279 -8.27 15.05 -9.73
N ALA A 280 -8.59 13.96 -9.05
CA ALA A 280 -8.60 13.90 -7.59
C ALA A 280 -7.20 14.15 -7.00
N VAL A 281 -6.15 13.56 -7.58
CA VAL A 281 -4.75 13.80 -7.18
C VAL A 281 -4.39 15.28 -7.36
N LEU A 282 -4.75 15.89 -8.49
CA LEU A 282 -4.49 17.30 -8.75
C LEU A 282 -5.26 18.23 -7.80
N LEU A 283 -6.51 17.90 -7.46
CA LEU A 283 -7.30 18.68 -6.50
C LEU A 283 -6.71 18.64 -5.08
N ALA A 284 -6.11 17.51 -4.69
CA ALA A 284 -5.43 17.43 -3.40
C ALA A 284 -4.22 18.36 -3.27
N GLU A 285 -3.63 18.80 -4.40
CA GLU A 285 -2.56 19.79 -4.46
C GLU A 285 -3.05 21.23 -4.27
N VAL A 286 -4.32 21.50 -4.58
CA VAL A 286 -4.86 22.87 -4.55
C VAL A 286 -4.95 23.37 -3.10
N LYS A 287 -4.25 24.47 -2.82
CA LYS A 287 -4.38 25.21 -1.56
C LYS A 287 -5.31 26.40 -1.78
N LEU A 288 -6.49 26.35 -1.17
CA LEU A 288 -7.36 27.55 -1.14
C LEU A 288 -6.69 28.63 -0.28
N LYS A 289 -6.75 29.91 -0.74
CA LYS A 289 -6.11 31.07 -0.09
C LYS A 289 -6.55 31.33 1.36
N LYS A 290 -7.54 30.62 1.90
CA LYS A 290 -8.14 30.82 3.24
C LYS A 290 -7.98 29.62 4.21
N GLU A 291 -7.19 28.61 3.86
CA GLU A 291 -6.94 27.46 4.74
C GLU A 291 -5.49 27.38 5.22
#